data_5c9d3cb5c678a91861eaa00ad3f45235
#
_entry.id   5c9d3cb5c678a91861eaa00ad3f45235
#
_cell.length_a   1.000
_cell.length_b   1.000
_cell.length_c   1.000
_cell.angle_alpha   90.00
_cell.angle_beta   90.00
_cell.angle_gamma   90.00
#
_symmetry.space_group_name_H-M   'P 1'
#
loop_
_entity.id
_entity.type
_entity.pdbx_description
1 polymer ?
#
loop_
_entity_poly.entity_id
_entity_poly.type
_entity_poly.pdbx_seq_one_letter_code
_entity_poly.pdbx_strand_id
1 'polypeptide(L)'
;MFKNIGIVIKKSAVSSESAALDGLLKVLLKNAQNLYSADEFEFDGVENVDLKNFNDLVDLIIVFGGDGTLLGAARKFINSDIPILGINMGTVGFLTDVNIENFESVIGDIFKGDYVLEERSLVEAKFADQEVFGLNEVLIHSGSYAQLMRYRLLIDGKTVYEQRS
;
A
#
# COMPACT_ATOMS: atom_id res chain seq x y z
N MET A 1 -10.64 11.40 13.90
CA MET A 1 -11.39 11.69 12.64
C MET A 1 -10.35 12.17 11.64
N PHE A 2 -10.21 11.47 10.54
CA PHE A 2 -9.21 11.76 9.50
C PHE A 2 -9.53 13.09 8.81
N LYS A 3 -8.51 13.88 8.52
CA LYS A 3 -8.65 15.21 7.89
C LYS A 3 -7.77 15.34 6.65
N ASN A 4 -6.59 14.77 6.70
CA ASN A 4 -5.55 14.90 5.70
C ASN A 4 -5.29 13.54 5.07
N ILE A 5 -5.71 13.37 3.85
CA ILE A 5 -5.69 12.08 3.17
C ILE A 5 -4.50 12.03 2.22
N GLY A 6 -3.66 11.01 2.39
CA GLY A 6 -2.62 10.66 1.44
C GLY A 6 -3.18 9.79 0.30
N ILE A 7 -2.83 10.10 -0.92
CA ILE A 7 -3.29 9.36 -2.11
C ILE A 7 -2.12 8.61 -2.73
N VAL A 8 -2.32 7.32 -2.96
CA VAL A 8 -1.41 6.47 -3.74
C VAL A 8 -2.21 5.82 -4.87
N ILE A 9 -1.77 5.98 -6.10
CA ILE A 9 -2.50 5.49 -7.27
C ILE A 9 -1.60 4.58 -8.10
N LYS A 10 -2.14 3.47 -8.58
CA LYS A 10 -1.46 2.63 -9.57
C LYS A 10 -1.21 3.43 -10.85
N LYS A 11 0.05 3.53 -11.29
CA LYS A 11 0.42 4.34 -12.49
C LYS A 11 -0.42 4.04 -13.74
N SER A 12 -0.78 2.78 -13.97
CA SER A 12 -1.63 2.40 -15.10
C SER A 12 -3.08 2.88 -14.96
N ALA A 13 -3.60 3.05 -13.74
CA ALA A 13 -4.97 3.50 -13.51
C ALA A 13 -5.15 4.99 -13.83
N VAL A 14 -4.11 5.79 -13.71
CA VAL A 14 -4.13 7.22 -14.06
C VAL A 14 -4.52 7.46 -15.52
N SER A 15 -4.06 6.60 -16.43
CA SER A 15 -4.34 6.74 -17.87
C SER A 15 -5.59 5.99 -18.35
N SER A 16 -5.96 4.89 -17.70
CA SER A 16 -7.06 4.03 -18.15
C SER A 16 -8.40 4.27 -17.44
N GLU A 17 -8.38 4.86 -16.24
CA GLU A 17 -9.53 4.96 -15.35
C GLU A 17 -9.73 6.40 -14.80
N SER A 18 -9.24 7.40 -15.52
CA SER A 18 -9.22 8.79 -15.07
C SER A 18 -10.60 9.32 -14.62
N ALA A 19 -11.66 9.01 -15.34
CA ALA A 19 -13.01 9.47 -15.02
C ALA A 19 -13.55 8.86 -13.70
N ALA A 20 -13.26 7.58 -13.45
CA ALA A 20 -13.63 6.92 -12.20
C ALA A 20 -12.82 7.51 -11.03
N LEU A 21 -11.53 7.71 -11.22
CA LEU A 21 -10.64 8.34 -10.26
C LEU A 21 -11.07 9.75 -9.89
N ASP A 22 -11.42 10.58 -10.88
CA ASP A 22 -11.97 11.93 -10.66
C ASP A 22 -13.23 11.90 -9.78
N GLY A 23 -14.10 10.93 -10.01
CA GLY A 23 -15.29 10.72 -9.17
C GLY A 23 -14.93 10.42 -7.72
N LEU A 24 -14.00 9.49 -7.51
CA LEU A 24 -13.54 9.09 -6.18
C LEU A 24 -12.83 10.25 -5.44
N LEU A 25 -11.96 10.98 -6.12
CA LEU A 25 -11.27 12.14 -5.55
C LEU A 25 -12.26 13.26 -5.15
N LYS A 26 -13.31 13.48 -5.94
CA LYS A 26 -14.38 14.43 -5.58
C LYS A 26 -15.14 14.01 -4.32
N VAL A 27 -15.35 12.71 -4.11
CA VAL A 27 -15.93 12.20 -2.86
C VAL A 27 -15.01 12.47 -1.67
N LEU A 28 -13.70 12.25 -1.84
CA LEU A 28 -12.73 12.55 -0.79
C LEU A 28 -12.66 14.05 -0.47
N LEU A 29 -12.65 14.92 -1.48
CA LEU A 29 -12.63 16.38 -1.31
C LEU A 29 -13.85 16.92 -0.57
N LYS A 30 -14.98 16.22 -0.58
CA LYS A 30 -16.17 16.61 0.21
C LYS A 30 -16.04 16.28 1.70
N ASN A 31 -15.20 15.30 2.05
CA ASN A 31 -15.09 14.74 3.39
C ASN A 31 -13.78 15.11 4.09
N ALA A 32 -12.68 15.18 3.35
CA ALA A 32 -11.35 15.55 3.83
C ALA A 32 -11.12 17.06 3.80
N GLN A 33 -10.19 17.55 4.60
CA GLN A 33 -9.72 18.93 4.53
C GLN A 33 -8.69 19.12 3.42
N ASN A 34 -7.76 18.18 3.32
CA ASN A 34 -6.68 18.21 2.34
C ASN A 34 -6.44 16.83 1.74
N LEU A 35 -6.05 16.81 0.47
CA LEU A 35 -5.56 15.61 -0.21
C LEU A 35 -4.11 15.83 -0.63
N TYR A 36 -3.25 14.88 -0.30
CA TYR A 36 -1.81 14.91 -0.60
C TYR A 36 -1.39 13.72 -1.43
N SER A 37 -0.42 13.91 -2.32
CA SER A 37 0.27 12.82 -3.00
C SER A 37 1.78 12.97 -2.86
N ALA A 38 2.47 11.85 -2.61
CA ALA A 38 3.93 11.76 -2.67
C ALA A 38 4.42 11.24 -4.03
N ASP A 39 3.54 11.02 -4.97
CA ASP A 39 3.82 10.67 -6.37
C ASP A 39 3.44 11.85 -7.25
N GLU A 40 4.14 12.02 -8.37
CA GLU A 40 3.88 13.11 -9.32
C GLU A 40 2.56 12.85 -10.09
N PHE A 41 1.46 13.32 -9.55
CA PHE A 41 0.15 13.34 -10.22
C PHE A 41 -0.37 14.77 -10.32
N GLU A 42 -1.05 15.06 -11.43
CA GLU A 42 -1.79 16.29 -11.60
C GLU A 42 -3.29 16.00 -11.51
N PHE A 43 -3.85 16.20 -10.31
CA PHE A 43 -5.29 16.16 -10.07
C PHE A 43 -5.75 17.41 -9.34
N ASP A 44 -6.88 17.97 -9.76
CA ASP A 44 -7.48 19.11 -9.10
C ASP A 44 -7.79 18.81 -7.62
N GLY A 45 -7.25 19.64 -6.74
CA GLY A 45 -7.46 19.51 -5.30
C GLY A 45 -6.53 18.50 -4.59
N VAL A 46 -5.55 17.92 -5.28
CA VAL A 46 -4.49 17.12 -4.68
C VAL A 46 -3.18 17.89 -4.70
N GLU A 47 -2.57 18.08 -3.55
CA GLU A 47 -1.27 18.73 -3.41
C GLU A 47 -0.15 17.69 -3.48
N ASN A 48 0.83 17.91 -4.38
CA ASN A 48 2.03 17.08 -4.45
C ASN A 48 3.05 17.56 -3.42
N VAL A 49 3.49 16.64 -2.56
CA VAL A 49 4.45 16.92 -1.49
C VAL A 49 5.59 15.92 -1.50
N ASP A 50 6.75 16.34 -1.02
CA ASP A 50 7.88 15.44 -0.84
C ASP A 50 7.53 14.33 0.16
N LEU A 51 8.01 13.12 -0.11
CA LEU A 51 7.79 11.95 0.75
C LEU A 51 8.21 12.21 2.21
N LYS A 52 9.22 13.04 2.43
CA LYS A 52 9.70 13.42 3.77
C LYS A 52 8.66 14.18 4.57
N ASN A 53 7.88 15.02 3.91
CA ASN A 53 6.84 15.84 4.54
C ASN A 53 5.48 15.11 4.59
N PHE A 54 5.31 14.12 3.73
CA PHE A 54 4.05 13.38 3.59
C PHE A 54 3.62 12.73 4.91
N ASN A 55 4.54 12.08 5.62
CA ASN A 55 4.25 11.39 6.88
C ASN A 55 3.81 12.34 8.01
N ASP A 56 4.27 13.59 7.98
CA ASP A 56 3.91 14.59 8.99
C ASP A 56 2.56 15.28 8.69
N LEU A 57 2.11 15.20 7.45
CA LEU A 57 0.90 15.88 6.98
C LEU A 57 -0.33 14.97 6.98
N VAL A 58 -0.15 13.67 6.73
CA VAL A 58 -1.22 12.73 6.40
C VAL A 58 -1.63 11.90 7.63
N ASP A 59 -2.92 11.69 7.79
CA ASP A 59 -3.50 10.89 8.88
C ASP A 59 -4.22 9.60 8.41
N LEU A 60 -4.44 9.44 7.09
CA LEU A 60 -4.90 8.21 6.44
C LEU A 60 -4.36 8.15 5.03
N ILE A 61 -3.84 6.99 4.62
CA ILE A 61 -3.42 6.74 3.23
C ILE A 61 -4.52 5.93 2.52
N ILE A 62 -4.98 6.40 1.37
CA ILE A 62 -5.90 5.67 0.51
C ILE A 62 -5.16 5.25 -0.75
N VAL A 63 -5.14 3.94 -0.99
CA VAL A 63 -4.46 3.32 -2.13
C VAL A 63 -5.49 2.89 -3.17
N PHE A 64 -5.42 3.48 -4.35
CA PHE A 64 -6.23 3.10 -5.51
C PHE A 64 -5.45 2.13 -6.40
N GLY A 65 -5.83 0.85 -6.34
CA GLY A 65 -5.14 -0.23 -7.08
C GLY A 65 -5.53 -1.60 -6.58
N GLY A 66 -4.73 -2.61 -6.89
CA GLY A 66 -4.87 -3.95 -6.32
C GLY A 66 -3.83 -4.21 -5.23
N ASP A 67 -3.75 -5.48 -4.79
CA ASP A 67 -2.83 -5.94 -3.73
C ASP A 67 -1.38 -5.49 -3.95
N GLY A 68 -0.87 -5.56 -5.17
CA GLY A 68 0.50 -5.13 -5.48
C GLY A 68 0.74 -3.64 -5.23
N THR A 69 -0.26 -2.78 -5.44
CA THR A 69 -0.18 -1.35 -5.15
C THR A 69 -0.20 -1.11 -3.64
N LEU A 70 -1.07 -1.83 -2.92
CA LEU A 70 -1.13 -1.78 -1.46
C LEU A 70 0.20 -2.24 -0.83
N LEU A 71 0.77 -3.35 -1.29
CA LEU A 71 2.08 -3.85 -0.83
C LEU A 71 3.20 -2.83 -1.10
N GLY A 72 3.13 -2.14 -2.25
CA GLY A 72 4.05 -1.05 -2.57
C GLY A 72 3.92 0.13 -1.62
N ALA A 73 2.70 0.55 -1.30
CA ALA A 73 2.41 1.61 -0.34
C ALA A 73 2.87 1.21 1.08
N ALA A 74 2.55 0.01 1.55
CA ALA A 74 2.98 -0.49 2.86
C ALA A 74 4.51 -0.46 3.02
N ARG A 75 5.27 -0.82 1.96
CA ARG A 75 6.74 -0.70 1.97
C ARG A 75 7.23 0.74 1.94
N LYS A 76 6.56 1.62 1.18
CA LYS A 76 6.92 3.04 1.05
C LYS A 76 6.75 3.78 2.39
N PHE A 77 5.73 3.42 3.17
CA PHE A 77 5.35 4.06 4.42
C PHE A 77 5.63 3.21 5.67
N ILE A 78 6.57 2.27 5.57
CA ILE A 78 6.85 1.27 6.61
C ILE A 78 7.25 1.87 7.97
N ASN A 79 7.82 3.06 7.98
CA ASN A 79 8.24 3.77 9.19
C ASN A 79 7.18 4.75 9.70
N SER A 80 5.94 4.65 9.25
CA SER A 80 4.83 5.48 9.72
C SER A 80 3.75 4.62 10.35
N ASP A 81 3.08 5.16 11.37
CA ASP A 81 1.90 4.54 12.00
C ASP A 81 0.59 4.98 11.29
N ILE A 82 0.68 5.52 10.08
CA ILE A 82 -0.46 5.99 9.33
C ILE A 82 -1.25 4.79 8.80
N PRO A 83 -2.55 4.65 9.10
CA PRO A 83 -3.36 3.59 8.56
C PRO A 83 -3.49 3.67 7.04
N ILE A 84 -3.60 2.51 6.40
CA ILE A 84 -3.70 2.39 4.95
C ILE A 84 -5.01 1.70 4.59
N LEU A 85 -5.80 2.32 3.70
CA LEU A 85 -7.02 1.77 3.13
C LEU A 85 -6.80 1.41 1.66
N GLY A 86 -7.03 0.16 1.29
CA GLY A 86 -6.93 -0.31 -0.10
C GLY A 86 -8.28 -0.26 -0.82
N ILE A 87 -8.34 0.45 -1.94
CA ILE A 87 -9.50 0.50 -2.84
C ILE A 87 -9.17 -0.28 -4.11
N ASN A 88 -9.90 -1.35 -4.34
CA ASN A 88 -9.71 -2.19 -5.50
C ASN A 88 -10.29 -1.52 -6.76
N MET A 89 -9.42 -1.32 -7.76
CA MET A 89 -9.77 -0.73 -9.05
C MET A 89 -10.09 -1.77 -10.13
N GLY A 90 -10.18 -3.05 -9.77
CA GLY A 90 -10.39 -4.14 -10.74
C GLY A 90 -10.85 -5.43 -10.10
N THR A 91 -10.11 -6.51 -10.30
CA THR A 91 -10.42 -7.81 -9.68
C THR A 91 -10.12 -7.78 -8.19
N VAL A 92 -11.08 -8.18 -7.36
CA VAL A 92 -10.94 -8.25 -5.90
C VAL A 92 -9.70 -9.05 -5.51
N GLY A 93 -8.86 -8.45 -4.67
CA GLY A 93 -7.66 -9.06 -4.12
C GLY A 93 -7.91 -9.63 -2.72
N PHE A 94 -6.84 -10.08 -2.08
CA PHE A 94 -6.86 -10.57 -0.68
C PHE A 94 -6.60 -9.45 0.35
N LEU A 95 -6.06 -8.31 -0.09
CA LEU A 95 -5.65 -7.18 0.77
C LEU A 95 -6.49 -5.92 0.51
N THR A 96 -7.17 -5.84 -0.62
CA THR A 96 -7.99 -4.68 -1.02
C THR A 96 -9.45 -5.09 -1.01
N ASP A 97 -10.14 -4.85 0.11
CA ASP A 97 -11.52 -5.33 0.36
C ASP A 97 -12.60 -4.37 -0.15
N VAL A 98 -12.25 -3.09 -0.37
CA VAL A 98 -13.21 -2.07 -0.79
C VAL A 98 -13.23 -1.95 -2.30
N ASN A 99 -14.40 -2.12 -2.89
CA ASN A 99 -14.63 -1.92 -4.31
C ASN A 99 -15.03 -0.48 -4.62
N ILE A 100 -14.78 -0.04 -5.86
CA ILE A 100 -15.24 1.27 -6.36
C ILE A 100 -16.73 1.48 -6.12
N GLU A 101 -17.55 0.45 -6.33
CA GLU A 101 -19.00 0.52 -6.17
C GLU A 101 -19.46 0.88 -4.75
N ASN A 102 -18.70 0.47 -3.74
CA ASN A 102 -19.01 0.70 -2.33
C ASN A 102 -18.22 1.88 -1.74
N PHE A 103 -17.36 2.51 -2.53
CA PHE A 103 -16.40 3.50 -2.04
C PHE A 103 -17.05 4.65 -1.29
N GLU A 104 -18.10 5.27 -1.85
CA GLU A 104 -18.74 6.45 -1.24
C GLU A 104 -19.36 6.13 0.12
N SER A 105 -19.99 4.95 0.26
CA SER A 105 -20.55 4.50 1.53
C SER A 105 -19.45 4.25 2.56
N VAL A 106 -18.41 3.49 2.17
CA VAL A 106 -17.28 3.15 3.06
C VAL A 106 -16.54 4.39 3.53
N ILE A 107 -16.25 5.32 2.64
CA ILE A 107 -15.62 6.59 3.01
C ILE A 107 -16.52 7.38 3.97
N GLY A 108 -17.82 7.43 3.73
CA GLY A 108 -18.77 8.07 4.62
C GLY A 108 -18.74 7.49 6.04
N ASP A 109 -18.63 6.18 6.17
CA ASP A 109 -18.58 5.48 7.46
C ASP A 109 -17.23 5.71 8.17
N ILE A 110 -16.12 5.63 7.44
CA ILE A 110 -14.77 5.93 7.97
C ILE A 110 -14.70 7.36 8.53
N PHE A 111 -15.23 8.34 7.80
CA PHE A 111 -15.24 9.73 8.27
C PHE A 111 -16.20 10.00 9.44
N LYS A 112 -17.15 9.10 9.72
CA LYS A 112 -17.97 9.12 10.95
C LYS A 112 -17.29 8.41 12.14
N GLY A 113 -16.17 7.71 11.88
CA GLY A 113 -15.44 6.93 12.87
C GLY A 113 -15.92 5.47 12.97
N ASP A 114 -16.70 5.01 12.03
CA ASP A 114 -17.19 3.63 11.95
C ASP A 114 -16.21 2.80 11.07
N TYR A 115 -15.14 2.33 11.69
CA TYR A 115 -14.12 1.48 11.08
C TYR A 115 -13.38 0.67 12.14
N VAL A 116 -12.72 -0.40 11.70
CA VAL A 116 -11.84 -1.22 12.51
C VAL A 116 -10.41 -1.12 11.94
N LEU A 117 -9.44 -0.89 12.82
CA LEU A 117 -8.02 -0.96 12.47
C LEU A 117 -7.53 -2.40 12.64
N GLU A 118 -6.91 -2.94 11.61
CA GLU A 118 -6.22 -4.22 11.64
C GLU A 118 -4.71 -3.99 11.61
N GLU A 119 -4.01 -4.52 12.61
CA GLU A 119 -2.55 -4.51 12.65
C GLU A 119 -1.99 -5.71 11.87
N ARG A 120 -1.01 -5.46 11.02
CA ARG A 120 -0.32 -6.47 10.23
C ARG A 120 1.16 -6.55 10.63
N SER A 121 1.62 -7.75 10.96
CA SER A 121 3.05 -8.01 11.17
C SER A 121 3.80 -7.98 9.86
N LEU A 122 5.04 -7.48 9.91
CA LEU A 122 5.96 -7.49 8.79
C LEU A 122 7.01 -8.59 8.98
N VAL A 123 7.46 -9.18 7.87
CA VAL A 123 8.63 -10.05 7.85
C VAL A 123 9.85 -9.20 7.57
N GLU A 124 10.79 -9.17 8.51
CA GLU A 124 12.09 -8.55 8.32
C GLU A 124 13.10 -9.59 7.80
N ALA A 125 13.87 -9.23 6.77
CA ALA A 125 15.00 -10.02 6.32
C ALA A 125 16.26 -9.16 6.28
N LYS A 126 17.36 -9.73 6.81
CA LYS A 126 18.69 -9.13 6.80
C LYS A 126 19.59 -9.92 5.87
N PHE A 127 20.22 -9.25 4.93
CA PHE A 127 21.15 -9.84 4.00
C PHE A 127 22.36 -8.91 3.82
N ALA A 128 23.53 -9.38 4.22
CA ALA A 128 24.75 -8.56 4.32
C ALA A 128 24.46 -7.27 5.12
N ASP A 129 24.64 -6.11 4.51
CA ASP A 129 24.41 -4.81 5.16
C ASP A 129 23.04 -4.21 4.79
N GLN A 130 22.11 -5.02 4.27
CA GLN A 130 20.79 -4.57 3.85
C GLN A 130 19.70 -5.16 4.75
N GLU A 131 18.73 -4.33 5.07
CA GLU A 131 17.46 -4.73 5.68
C GLU A 131 16.33 -4.54 4.67
N VAL A 132 15.48 -5.57 4.53
CA VAL A 132 14.29 -5.51 3.70
C VAL A 132 13.08 -6.01 4.47
N PHE A 133 11.93 -5.46 4.16
CA PHE A 133 10.67 -5.80 4.82
C PHE A 133 9.63 -6.27 3.79
N GLY A 134 8.84 -7.25 4.16
CA GLY A 134 7.71 -7.74 3.38
C GLY A 134 6.46 -7.80 4.23
N LEU A 135 5.32 -7.41 3.67
CA LEU A 135 4.02 -7.59 4.32
C LEU A 135 3.52 -9.02 4.16
N ASN A 136 3.74 -9.64 3.00
CA ASN A 136 3.35 -11.01 2.72
C ASN A 136 4.53 -11.98 2.89
N GLU A 137 5.63 -11.68 2.20
CA GLU A 137 6.76 -12.61 2.09
C GLU A 137 8.06 -11.87 1.76
N VAL A 138 9.16 -12.56 1.99
CA VAL A 138 10.49 -12.22 1.47
C VAL A 138 10.93 -13.36 0.55
N LEU A 139 11.16 -13.06 -0.72
CA LEU A 139 11.57 -14.02 -1.72
C LEU A 139 13.09 -14.01 -1.90
N ILE A 140 13.71 -15.19 -1.82
CA ILE A 140 15.11 -15.42 -2.14
C ILE A 140 15.18 -16.21 -3.45
N HIS A 141 15.88 -15.66 -4.45
CA HIS A 141 16.05 -16.30 -5.75
C HIS A 141 17.50 -16.18 -6.26
N SER A 142 17.89 -17.03 -7.20
CA SER A 142 19.26 -17.08 -7.74
C SER A 142 19.69 -15.85 -8.57
N GLY A 143 18.79 -14.93 -8.85
CA GLY A 143 19.05 -13.73 -9.68
C GLY A 143 19.07 -14.00 -11.18
N SER A 144 19.28 -15.23 -11.62
CA SER A 144 19.36 -15.63 -13.02
C SER A 144 18.39 -16.75 -13.36
N TYR A 145 17.81 -16.72 -14.56
CA TYR A 145 16.94 -17.79 -15.04
C TYR A 145 17.69 -19.13 -15.11
N ALA A 146 17.02 -20.20 -14.68
CA ALA A 146 17.48 -21.58 -14.77
C ALA A 146 18.78 -21.93 -14.01
N GLN A 147 19.16 -21.18 -13.00
CA GLN A 147 20.24 -21.57 -12.11
C GLN A 147 19.70 -22.23 -10.85
N LEU A 148 20.18 -23.44 -10.57
CA LEU A 148 19.86 -24.14 -9.33
C LEU A 148 20.57 -23.49 -8.15
N MET A 149 19.82 -23.17 -7.12
CA MET A 149 20.33 -22.63 -5.88
C MET A 149 20.38 -23.73 -4.82
N ARG A 150 21.52 -23.83 -4.13
CA ARG A 150 21.61 -24.70 -2.92
C ARG A 150 21.37 -23.83 -1.69
N TYR A 151 20.44 -24.21 -0.86
CA TYR A 151 20.14 -23.51 0.36
C TYR A 151 19.86 -24.45 1.52
N ARG A 152 20.10 -23.98 2.73
CA ARG A 152 19.82 -24.67 3.97
C ARG A 152 18.90 -23.77 4.81
N LEU A 153 17.75 -24.29 5.21
CA LEU A 153 16.84 -23.60 6.13
C LEU A 153 17.15 -24.00 7.56
N LEU A 154 17.34 -23.01 8.40
CA LEU A 154 17.47 -23.18 9.84
C LEU A 154 16.35 -22.38 10.52
N ILE A 155 15.76 -22.96 11.57
CA ILE A 155 14.84 -22.30 12.48
C ILE A 155 15.45 -22.39 13.87
N ASP A 156 15.67 -21.24 14.52
CA ASP A 156 16.33 -21.13 15.83
C ASP A 156 17.67 -21.90 15.88
N GLY A 157 18.46 -21.80 14.81
CA GLY A 157 19.77 -22.46 14.67
C GLY A 157 19.71 -23.95 14.36
N LYS A 158 18.52 -24.56 14.27
CA LYS A 158 18.36 -25.98 13.93
C LYS A 158 18.05 -26.16 12.45
N THR A 159 18.80 -27.00 11.77
CA THR A 159 18.55 -27.32 10.35
C THR A 159 17.22 -28.03 10.20
N VAL A 160 16.34 -27.47 9.39
CA VAL A 160 15.03 -28.02 9.02
C VAL A 160 15.17 -28.86 7.76
N TYR A 161 15.79 -28.30 6.72
CA TYR A 161 16.10 -29.01 5.50
C TYR A 161 17.24 -28.34 4.72
N GLU A 162 17.85 -29.13 3.81
CA GLU A 162 18.80 -28.64 2.82
C GLU A 162 18.34 -29.13 1.44
N GLN A 163 18.27 -28.21 0.48
CA GLN A 163 17.77 -28.54 -0.85
C GLN A 163 18.57 -27.82 -1.94
N ARG A 164 18.53 -28.40 -3.14
CA ARG A 164 18.97 -27.78 -4.37
C ARG A 164 17.76 -27.64 -5.31
N SER A 165 17.41 -26.44 -5.64
CA SER A 165 16.23 -26.11 -6.42
C SER A 165 16.57 -25.08 -7.49
#